data_794a2c2da2fe1b6aac3322081289408c
#
_entry.id   794a2c2da2fe1b6aac3322081289408c
#
_cell.length_a   1.000
_cell.length_b   1.000
_cell.length_c   1.000
_cell.angle_alpha   90.00
_cell.angle_beta   90.00
_cell.angle_gamma   90.00
#
_symmetry.space_group_name_H-M   'P 1'
#
loop_
_entity.id
_entity.type
_entity.pdbx_description
1 polymer ?
#
loop_
_entity_poly.entity_id
_entity_poly.type
_entity_poly.pdbx_seq_one_letter_code
_entity_poly.pdbx_strand_id
1 'polypeptide(L)'
;GGTVEIGEGEYLMRDSLHLRSNVTVRGVQGKTLLRKAPSAVSALAIDGDFGEEQITVVDPAGFAPGCGVAIWDRNAGGFHTTVARIIGQNGNTFAIDKPLMADCMVQNEAKAATVFPIVSGYDIEGARVENLVIEGNKQANVPLNGCRGACIFLYRAFGTVIIGCVARNYNGDGIGFQQSNDVVVEDCVSEDNAVLGFHPGSGSQQPTVRRCVARRNGSDGLFLCWRVRHGLFEDNLLESNGQYGISIGHKDSDNLFRRNTSRLNKQSGLFFRNETLGMAPHRNRFEDNTSENNGGAEIRIRGEVNDLTFVKNMIRDTREEPSVGILIEEHVGPVHLENNAIETKQQIEDERTADHN
;
A
#
# COMPACT_ATOMS: atom_id res chain seq x y z
N GLY A 1 0.96 -24.88 -14.19
CA GLY A 1 1.68 -24.21 -13.11
C GLY A 1 2.83 -25.08 -12.58
N GLY A 2 3.76 -24.44 -11.92
CA GLY A 2 4.91 -25.11 -11.30
C GLY A 2 5.44 -24.26 -10.14
N THR A 3 6.48 -24.77 -9.47
CA THR A 3 7.14 -24.04 -8.37
C THR A 3 8.57 -23.71 -8.78
N VAL A 4 8.95 -22.44 -8.56
CA VAL A 4 10.32 -21.95 -8.63
C VAL A 4 10.82 -21.82 -7.19
N GLU A 5 11.76 -22.66 -6.81
CA GLU A 5 12.41 -22.62 -5.50
C GLU A 5 13.63 -21.70 -5.58
N ILE A 6 13.67 -20.67 -4.71
CA ILE A 6 14.83 -19.79 -4.58
C ILE A 6 15.55 -20.20 -3.29
N GLY A 7 16.81 -20.64 -3.42
CA GLY A 7 17.62 -21.10 -2.31
C GLY A 7 17.86 -20.01 -1.24
N GLU A 8 18.48 -20.39 -0.13
CA GLU A 8 18.97 -19.41 0.85
C GLU A 8 20.09 -18.56 0.27
N GLY A 9 20.16 -17.30 0.67
CA GLY A 9 21.17 -16.35 0.22
C GLY A 9 20.62 -14.94 0.00
N GLU A 10 21.52 -14.03 -0.34
CA GLU A 10 21.20 -12.65 -0.69
C GLU A 10 21.31 -12.45 -2.20
N TYR A 11 20.24 -11.94 -2.81
CA TYR A 11 20.11 -11.71 -4.24
C TYR A 11 19.98 -10.19 -4.49
N LEU A 12 20.97 -9.58 -5.16
CA LEU A 12 20.94 -8.17 -5.50
C LEU A 12 20.04 -7.94 -6.72
N MET A 13 18.93 -7.24 -6.50
CA MET A 13 17.90 -7.01 -7.51
C MET A 13 18.15 -5.70 -8.26
N ARG A 14 18.35 -5.80 -9.57
CA ARG A 14 18.44 -4.67 -10.50
C ARG A 14 17.19 -4.50 -11.36
N ASP A 15 16.31 -5.49 -11.30
CA ASP A 15 14.97 -5.51 -11.87
C ASP A 15 14.05 -6.36 -10.99
N SER A 16 12.75 -6.29 -11.21
CA SER A 16 11.75 -7.07 -10.49
C SER A 16 11.93 -8.57 -10.68
N LEU A 17 11.62 -9.32 -9.65
CA LEU A 17 11.19 -10.71 -9.80
C LEU A 17 9.77 -10.69 -10.40
N HIS A 18 9.65 -10.92 -11.71
CA HIS A 18 8.38 -10.89 -12.43
C HIS A 18 7.60 -12.19 -12.25
N LEU A 19 6.48 -12.11 -11.54
CA LEU A 19 5.57 -13.24 -11.35
C LEU A 19 4.90 -13.65 -12.67
N ARG A 20 4.52 -14.92 -12.76
CA ARG A 20 3.80 -15.51 -13.90
C ARG A 20 2.53 -16.19 -13.42
N SER A 21 1.50 -16.18 -14.26
CA SER A 21 0.23 -16.83 -13.95
C SER A 21 0.42 -18.31 -13.59
N ASN A 22 -0.26 -18.74 -12.54
CA ASN A 22 -0.27 -20.12 -12.06
C ASN A 22 1.12 -20.67 -11.67
N VAL A 23 2.08 -19.81 -11.32
CA VAL A 23 3.43 -20.18 -10.83
C VAL A 23 3.57 -19.80 -9.38
N THR A 24 4.09 -20.72 -8.58
CA THR A 24 4.54 -20.46 -7.21
C THR A 24 6.01 -20.08 -7.22
N VAL A 25 6.36 -18.98 -6.58
CA VAL A 25 7.74 -18.61 -6.25
C VAL A 25 7.90 -18.77 -4.75
N ARG A 26 8.84 -19.60 -4.32
CA ARG A 26 9.05 -19.91 -2.92
C ARG A 26 10.51 -19.72 -2.52
N GLY A 27 10.73 -18.97 -1.44
CA GLY A 27 12.03 -18.90 -0.77
C GLY A 27 12.13 -19.80 0.45
N VAL A 28 13.29 -19.78 1.07
CA VAL A 28 13.54 -20.38 2.39
C VAL A 28 13.22 -19.33 3.45
N GLN A 29 12.23 -19.58 4.28
CA GLN A 29 11.70 -18.61 5.25
C GLN A 29 12.83 -17.97 6.11
N GLY A 30 12.87 -16.63 6.07
CA GLY A 30 13.87 -15.84 6.80
C GLY A 30 15.30 -15.90 6.24
N LYS A 31 15.55 -16.69 5.19
CA LYS A 31 16.90 -16.91 4.64
C LYS A 31 17.07 -16.52 3.16
N THR A 32 15.99 -16.45 2.40
CA THR A 32 16.04 -15.95 1.02
C THR A 32 15.78 -14.45 1.04
N LEU A 33 16.82 -13.66 0.79
CA LEU A 33 16.80 -12.19 0.82
C LEU A 33 16.93 -11.63 -0.59
N LEU A 34 15.90 -10.89 -1.04
CA LEU A 34 15.93 -10.09 -2.26
C LEU A 34 16.23 -8.63 -1.86
N ARG A 35 17.41 -8.11 -2.21
CA ARG A 35 17.82 -6.74 -1.87
C ARG A 35 17.81 -5.84 -3.10
N LYS A 36 17.09 -4.73 -3.03
CA LYS A 36 17.10 -3.67 -4.06
C LYS A 36 18.52 -3.06 -4.21
N ALA A 37 19.03 -3.03 -5.43
CA ALA A 37 20.25 -2.28 -5.74
C ALA A 37 20.04 -0.76 -5.52
N PRO A 38 21.07 0.03 -5.23
CA PRO A 38 20.97 1.50 -5.23
C PRO A 38 20.43 2.01 -6.57
N SER A 39 19.61 3.08 -6.54
CA SER A 39 19.09 3.69 -7.75
C SER A 39 20.08 4.70 -8.38
N ALA A 40 20.19 4.68 -9.69
CA ALA A 40 20.65 5.82 -10.48
C ALA A 40 19.47 6.73 -10.81
N VAL A 41 19.71 8.03 -10.93
CA VAL A 41 18.69 9.04 -11.28
C VAL A 41 19.27 9.98 -12.30
N SER A 42 18.52 10.26 -13.36
CA SER A 42 18.90 11.27 -14.37
C SER A 42 17.67 12.07 -14.81
N ALA A 43 17.89 13.32 -15.17
CA ALA A 43 16.91 14.09 -15.93
C ALA A 43 16.76 13.48 -17.34
N LEU A 44 15.59 13.63 -17.96
CA LEU A 44 15.44 13.39 -19.39
C LEU A 44 16.15 14.50 -20.17
N ALA A 45 16.81 14.14 -21.25
CA ALA A 45 17.50 15.07 -22.15
C ALA A 45 16.56 15.66 -23.21
N ILE A 46 15.51 14.93 -23.56
CA ILE A 46 14.44 15.32 -24.46
C ILE A 46 13.10 14.90 -23.85
N ASP A 47 12.01 15.52 -24.26
CA ASP A 47 10.68 15.15 -23.85
C ASP A 47 10.38 13.69 -24.20
N GLY A 48 9.63 13.02 -23.37
CA GLY A 48 9.09 11.69 -23.64
C GLY A 48 7.60 11.78 -23.83
N ASP A 49 7.10 11.47 -25.03
CA ASP A 49 5.68 11.56 -25.36
C ASP A 49 4.93 10.29 -24.94
N PHE A 50 3.65 10.45 -24.61
CA PHE A 50 2.75 9.32 -24.34
C PHE A 50 2.83 8.28 -25.48
N GLY A 51 3.06 7.04 -25.10
CA GLY A 51 3.14 5.93 -26.05
C GLY A 51 4.56 5.63 -26.58
N GLU A 52 5.56 6.46 -26.32
CA GLU A 52 6.94 6.14 -26.69
C GLU A 52 7.50 4.97 -25.87
N GLU A 53 8.28 4.12 -26.53
CA GLU A 53 8.96 2.96 -25.94
C GLU A 53 10.47 3.20 -25.78
N GLN A 54 10.86 4.45 -25.60
CA GLN A 54 12.25 4.85 -25.35
C GLN A 54 12.32 6.12 -24.51
N ILE A 55 13.46 6.31 -23.86
CA ILE A 55 13.81 7.53 -23.13
C ILE A 55 15.24 7.92 -23.44
N THR A 56 15.52 9.22 -23.50
CA THR A 56 16.90 9.73 -23.58
C THR A 56 17.23 10.50 -22.31
N VAL A 57 18.27 10.08 -21.59
CA VAL A 57 18.68 10.67 -20.33
C VAL A 57 19.91 11.57 -20.49
N VAL A 58 20.10 12.52 -19.58
CA VAL A 58 21.27 13.41 -19.56
C VAL A 58 22.51 12.63 -19.15
N ASP A 59 22.41 11.84 -18.07
CA ASP A 59 23.49 11.00 -17.54
C ASP A 59 23.09 9.53 -17.60
N PRO A 60 23.71 8.71 -18.46
CA PRO A 60 23.40 7.28 -18.59
C PRO A 60 24.03 6.41 -17.49
N ALA A 61 24.84 6.98 -16.58
CA ALA A 61 25.52 6.21 -15.56
C ALA A 61 24.53 5.46 -14.64
N GLY A 62 24.69 4.14 -14.55
CA GLY A 62 23.86 3.26 -13.73
C GLY A 62 22.57 2.78 -14.42
N PHE A 63 22.29 3.24 -15.66
CA PHE A 63 21.23 2.67 -16.51
C PHE A 63 21.84 1.64 -17.47
N ALA A 64 21.19 0.50 -17.60
CA ALA A 64 21.64 -0.56 -18.50
C ALA A 64 20.46 -1.49 -18.88
N PRO A 65 20.55 -2.17 -20.04
CA PRO A 65 19.60 -3.25 -20.36
C PRO A 65 19.51 -4.28 -19.23
N GLY A 66 18.29 -4.66 -18.89
CA GLY A 66 17.98 -5.55 -17.77
C GLY A 66 17.71 -4.84 -16.44
N CYS A 67 17.82 -3.52 -16.37
CA CYS A 67 17.41 -2.76 -15.17
C CYS A 67 15.93 -2.36 -15.25
N GLY A 68 15.23 -2.45 -14.13
CA GLY A 68 13.93 -1.80 -13.94
C GLY A 68 14.10 -0.28 -13.85
N VAL A 69 13.15 0.47 -14.38
CA VAL A 69 13.19 1.93 -14.43
C VAL A 69 11.80 2.52 -14.20
N ALA A 70 11.72 3.62 -13.46
CA ALA A 70 10.54 4.46 -13.37
C ALA A 70 10.79 5.80 -14.04
N ILE A 71 9.79 6.32 -14.75
CA ILE A 71 9.83 7.59 -15.50
C ILE A 71 8.63 8.43 -15.07
N TRP A 72 8.86 9.68 -14.75
CA TRP A 72 7.84 10.64 -14.33
C TRP A 72 8.32 12.07 -14.52
N ASP A 73 7.38 13.03 -14.45
CA ASP A 73 7.67 14.45 -14.27
C ASP A 73 6.82 15.03 -13.14
N ARG A 74 6.85 16.34 -12.95
CA ARG A 74 6.08 17.03 -11.91
C ARG A 74 4.56 16.86 -12.09
N ASN A 75 4.08 16.73 -13.32
CA ASN A 75 2.68 16.60 -13.69
C ASN A 75 2.27 15.14 -13.95
N ALA A 76 3.21 14.32 -14.44
CA ALA A 76 3.04 12.91 -14.78
C ALA A 76 3.54 11.99 -13.64
N GLY A 77 3.16 12.29 -12.40
CA GLY A 77 3.43 11.46 -11.22
C GLY A 77 2.26 10.55 -10.84
N GLY A 78 2.37 9.85 -9.72
CA GLY A 78 1.32 8.98 -9.18
C GLY A 78 0.90 7.90 -10.17
N PHE A 79 -0.37 7.88 -10.56
CA PHE A 79 -0.92 6.91 -11.53
C PHE A 79 -0.31 7.01 -12.93
N HIS A 80 0.31 8.13 -13.27
CA HIS A 80 0.92 8.38 -14.57
C HIS A 80 2.41 8.02 -14.61
N THR A 81 3.03 7.66 -13.50
CA THR A 81 4.42 7.16 -13.47
C THR A 81 4.51 5.89 -14.30
N THR A 82 5.41 5.87 -15.28
CA THR A 82 5.74 4.66 -16.05
C THR A 82 6.74 3.83 -15.29
N VAL A 83 6.46 2.55 -15.08
CA VAL A 83 7.41 1.57 -14.54
C VAL A 83 7.63 0.49 -15.57
N ALA A 84 8.85 0.39 -16.06
CA ALA A 84 9.25 -0.45 -17.17
C ALA A 84 10.59 -1.14 -16.91
N ARG A 85 11.04 -1.93 -17.85
CA ARG A 85 12.38 -2.53 -17.89
C ARG A 85 13.14 -1.99 -19.10
N ILE A 86 14.39 -1.66 -18.92
CA ILE A 86 15.29 -1.29 -20.02
C ILE A 86 15.64 -2.55 -20.81
N ILE A 87 15.37 -2.55 -22.11
CA ILE A 87 15.62 -3.68 -23.02
C ILE A 87 16.70 -3.44 -24.08
N GLY A 88 17.12 -2.18 -24.26
CA GLY A 88 18.17 -1.81 -25.21
C GLY A 88 18.80 -0.47 -24.88
N GLN A 89 19.99 -0.20 -25.44
CA GLN A 89 20.71 1.04 -25.24
C GLN A 89 21.41 1.48 -26.54
N ASN A 90 21.32 2.76 -26.85
CA ASN A 90 22.10 3.42 -27.90
C ASN A 90 22.57 4.79 -27.38
N GLY A 91 23.81 4.88 -26.95
CA GLY A 91 24.32 6.07 -26.26
C GLY A 91 23.54 6.35 -24.98
N ASN A 92 22.90 7.52 -24.92
CA ASN A 92 22.08 7.97 -23.80
C ASN A 92 20.58 7.62 -23.98
N THR A 93 20.21 6.97 -25.07
CA THR A 93 18.85 6.54 -25.36
C THR A 93 18.66 5.08 -24.99
N PHE A 94 17.59 4.81 -24.22
CA PHE A 94 17.25 3.48 -23.72
C PHE A 94 15.87 3.07 -24.22
N ALA A 95 15.79 1.92 -24.88
CA ALA A 95 14.52 1.28 -25.20
C ALA A 95 13.94 0.62 -23.95
N ILE A 96 12.63 0.73 -23.75
CA ILE A 96 11.88 0.19 -22.60
C ILE A 96 10.79 -0.77 -23.09
N ASP A 97 10.42 -1.73 -22.24
CA ASP A 97 9.48 -2.81 -22.58
C ASP A 97 7.99 -2.42 -22.43
N LYS A 98 7.72 -1.19 -22.05
CA LYS A 98 6.36 -0.64 -21.93
C LYS A 98 6.33 0.80 -22.40
N PRO A 99 5.29 1.24 -23.11
CA PRO A 99 5.16 2.61 -23.53
C PRO A 99 5.00 3.58 -22.34
N LEU A 100 5.42 4.81 -22.50
CA LEU A 100 5.19 5.88 -21.55
C LEU A 100 3.67 6.08 -21.33
N MET A 101 3.25 6.14 -20.09
CA MET A 101 1.85 6.26 -19.69
C MET A 101 1.31 7.70 -19.74
N ALA A 102 2.20 8.66 -19.88
CA ALA A 102 1.90 10.08 -20.00
C ALA A 102 3.09 10.82 -20.62
N ASP A 103 2.85 12.04 -21.09
CA ASP A 103 3.91 12.93 -21.51
C ASP A 103 4.80 13.27 -20.29
N CYS A 104 6.09 13.07 -20.43
CA CYS A 104 7.12 13.40 -19.44
C CYS A 104 8.00 14.53 -20.02
N MET A 105 7.68 15.78 -19.65
CA MET A 105 8.24 16.96 -20.29
C MET A 105 9.48 17.47 -19.53
N VAL A 106 10.53 17.79 -20.25
CA VAL A 106 11.78 18.35 -19.67
C VAL A 106 11.51 19.65 -18.91
N GLN A 107 10.62 20.52 -19.43
CA GLN A 107 10.19 21.73 -18.74
C GLN A 107 9.50 21.47 -17.40
N ASN A 108 8.95 20.26 -17.18
CA ASN A 108 8.33 19.81 -15.93
C ASN A 108 9.26 18.96 -15.09
N GLU A 109 10.57 19.06 -15.31
CA GLU A 109 11.59 18.31 -14.58
C GLU A 109 11.48 16.80 -14.75
N ALA A 110 11.21 16.34 -15.97
CA ALA A 110 11.12 14.91 -16.27
C ALA A 110 12.40 14.17 -15.87
N LYS A 111 12.23 13.01 -15.23
CA LYS A 111 13.29 12.18 -14.67
C LYS A 111 13.05 10.71 -14.97
N ALA A 112 14.15 9.99 -15.07
CA ALA A 112 14.18 8.54 -14.98
C ALA A 112 15.03 8.11 -13.79
N ALA A 113 14.61 7.03 -13.12
CA ALA A 113 15.37 6.42 -12.05
C ALA A 113 15.29 4.89 -12.11
N THR A 114 16.39 4.20 -11.75
CA THR A 114 16.39 2.74 -11.68
C THR A 114 15.72 2.27 -10.40
N VAL A 115 14.42 2.64 -10.23
CA VAL A 115 13.54 2.19 -9.15
C VAL A 115 12.38 1.37 -9.73
N PHE A 116 11.96 0.36 -9.00
CA PHE A 116 10.95 -0.61 -9.44
C PHE A 116 10.45 -1.42 -8.24
N PRO A 117 9.27 -2.07 -8.30
CA PRO A 117 8.85 -3.09 -7.34
C PRO A 117 9.85 -4.25 -7.33
N ILE A 118 10.28 -4.72 -6.15
CA ILE A 118 11.27 -5.82 -6.09
C ILE A 118 10.64 -7.14 -6.53
N VAL A 119 9.37 -7.35 -6.19
CA VAL A 119 8.55 -8.43 -6.71
C VAL A 119 7.34 -7.80 -7.40
N SER A 120 7.05 -8.18 -8.63
CA SER A 120 5.94 -7.60 -9.39
C SER A 120 5.12 -8.64 -10.14
N GLY A 121 3.81 -8.39 -10.23
CA GLY A 121 2.87 -9.16 -11.04
C GLY A 121 1.94 -8.24 -11.80
N TYR A 122 1.97 -8.30 -13.12
CA TYR A 122 1.13 -7.50 -14.01
C TYR A 122 0.34 -8.42 -14.92
N ASP A 123 -0.99 -8.25 -14.96
CA ASP A 123 -1.90 -9.02 -15.82
C ASP A 123 -1.72 -10.54 -15.64
N ILE A 124 -1.78 -11.02 -14.40
CA ILE A 124 -1.57 -12.41 -13.99
C ILE A 124 -2.76 -12.99 -13.23
N GLU A 125 -2.84 -14.30 -13.15
CA GLU A 125 -3.82 -15.01 -12.32
C GLU A 125 -3.18 -16.19 -11.58
N GLY A 126 -3.71 -16.52 -10.40
CA GLY A 126 -3.33 -17.71 -9.64
C GLY A 126 -1.85 -17.81 -9.26
N ALA A 127 -1.11 -16.71 -9.27
CA ALA A 127 0.28 -16.70 -8.85
C ALA A 127 0.41 -16.83 -7.34
N ARG A 128 1.56 -17.33 -6.87
CA ARG A 128 1.82 -17.49 -5.45
C ARG A 128 3.25 -17.09 -5.10
N VAL A 129 3.42 -16.33 -4.01
CA VAL A 129 4.72 -15.87 -3.50
C VAL A 129 4.82 -16.29 -2.04
N GLU A 130 5.88 -17.01 -1.68
CA GLU A 130 6.04 -17.58 -0.36
C GLU A 130 7.43 -17.35 0.23
N ASN A 131 7.47 -16.98 1.53
CA ASN A 131 8.66 -17.06 2.38
C ASN A 131 9.87 -16.25 1.90
N LEU A 132 9.66 -15.09 1.30
CA LEU A 132 10.71 -14.18 0.87
C LEU A 132 10.92 -13.07 1.89
N VAL A 133 12.17 -12.70 2.13
CA VAL A 133 12.54 -11.43 2.77
C VAL A 133 12.92 -10.45 1.66
N ILE A 134 12.24 -9.31 1.59
CA ILE A 134 12.41 -8.33 0.54
C ILE A 134 12.85 -7.02 1.19
N GLU A 135 14.08 -6.60 0.87
CA GLU A 135 14.77 -5.45 1.46
C GLU A 135 14.88 -4.32 0.44
N GLY A 136 14.17 -3.22 0.70
CA GLY A 136 14.04 -2.10 -0.25
C GLY A 136 15.23 -1.16 -0.34
N ASN A 137 16.15 -1.18 0.63
CA ASN A 137 17.33 -0.31 0.65
C ASN A 137 16.96 1.18 0.47
N LYS A 138 15.95 1.67 1.21
CA LYS A 138 15.31 2.98 0.97
C LYS A 138 16.24 4.17 1.04
N GLN A 139 17.34 4.10 1.83
CA GLN A 139 18.33 5.18 1.92
C GLN A 139 19.11 5.41 0.63
N ALA A 140 19.24 4.37 -0.20
CA ALA A 140 19.94 4.42 -1.47
C ALA A 140 18.99 4.47 -2.69
N ASN A 141 17.71 4.71 -2.47
CA ASN A 141 16.69 4.71 -3.51
C ASN A 141 15.77 5.92 -3.39
N VAL A 142 15.45 6.55 -4.51
CA VAL A 142 14.44 7.62 -4.57
C VAL A 142 13.03 7.05 -4.40
N PRO A 143 12.05 7.86 -3.96
CA PRO A 143 10.69 7.40 -3.77
C PRO A 143 10.05 6.85 -5.04
N LEU A 144 9.22 5.80 -4.89
CA LEU A 144 8.32 5.32 -5.93
C LEU A 144 6.88 5.36 -5.39
N ASN A 145 5.97 5.95 -6.16
CA ASN A 145 4.58 6.12 -5.76
C ASN A 145 3.85 4.77 -5.65
N GLY A 146 3.11 4.56 -4.58
CA GLY A 146 2.39 3.33 -4.27
C GLY A 146 1.30 2.93 -5.27
N CYS A 147 0.83 3.87 -6.10
CA CYS A 147 -0.09 3.55 -7.20
C CYS A 147 0.58 2.78 -8.35
N ARG A 148 1.91 2.79 -8.43
CA ARG A 148 2.70 2.14 -9.49
C ARG A 148 3.83 1.26 -8.97
N GLY A 149 4.05 1.21 -7.66
CA GLY A 149 5.07 0.35 -7.08
C GLY A 149 4.97 0.22 -5.58
N ALA A 150 5.37 -0.93 -5.11
CA ALA A 150 5.57 -1.28 -3.71
C ALA A 150 6.75 -2.25 -3.62
N CYS A 151 7.17 -2.63 -2.44
CA CYS A 151 8.17 -3.68 -2.28
C CYS A 151 7.72 -4.98 -2.97
N ILE A 152 6.45 -5.41 -2.75
CA ILE A 152 5.70 -6.37 -3.56
C ILE A 152 4.53 -5.63 -4.19
N PHE A 153 4.43 -5.60 -5.50
CA PHE A 153 3.40 -4.87 -6.23
C PHE A 153 2.67 -5.74 -7.25
N LEU A 154 1.33 -5.73 -7.17
CA LEU A 154 0.47 -6.44 -8.11
C LEU A 154 -0.44 -5.43 -8.83
N TYR A 155 -0.61 -5.63 -10.12
CA TYR A 155 -1.51 -4.85 -10.94
C TYR A 155 -2.31 -5.76 -11.87
N ARG A 156 -3.64 -5.73 -11.77
CA ARG A 156 -4.52 -6.65 -12.50
C ARG A 156 -4.10 -8.11 -12.31
N ALA A 157 -3.89 -8.45 -11.02
CA ALA A 157 -3.56 -9.81 -10.59
C ALA A 157 -4.79 -10.42 -9.91
N PHE A 158 -5.22 -11.59 -10.35
CA PHE A 158 -6.43 -12.23 -9.88
C PHE A 158 -6.11 -13.53 -9.13
N GLY A 159 -6.74 -13.74 -7.96
CA GLY A 159 -6.50 -14.94 -7.16
C GLY A 159 -5.04 -15.16 -6.76
N THR A 160 -4.26 -14.08 -6.64
CA THR A 160 -2.84 -14.15 -6.26
C THR A 160 -2.68 -14.24 -4.76
N VAL A 161 -1.75 -15.07 -4.29
CA VAL A 161 -1.49 -15.31 -2.86
C VAL A 161 -0.08 -14.88 -2.49
N ILE A 162 0.06 -14.05 -1.45
CA ILE A 162 1.33 -13.65 -0.84
C ILE A 162 1.32 -14.16 0.60
N ILE A 163 2.25 -15.05 0.97
CA ILE A 163 2.24 -15.67 2.28
C ILE A 163 3.65 -15.75 2.90
N GLY A 164 3.75 -15.45 4.20
CA GLY A 164 4.99 -15.59 4.96
C GLY A 164 6.13 -14.68 4.50
N CYS A 165 5.81 -13.59 3.78
CA CYS A 165 6.81 -12.67 3.26
C CYS A 165 7.08 -11.50 4.22
N VAL A 166 8.29 -10.98 4.19
CA VAL A 166 8.69 -9.76 4.89
C VAL A 166 9.06 -8.70 3.87
N ALA A 167 8.31 -7.60 3.81
CA ALA A 167 8.56 -6.44 2.95
C ALA A 167 9.03 -5.26 3.81
N ARG A 168 10.28 -4.85 3.68
CA ARG A 168 10.84 -3.83 4.58
C ARG A 168 11.78 -2.84 3.91
N ASN A 169 11.94 -1.68 4.58
CA ASN A 169 12.88 -0.63 4.19
C ASN A 169 12.75 -0.22 2.71
N TYR A 170 11.53 -0.25 2.16
CA TYR A 170 11.29 0.17 0.78
C TYR A 170 11.06 1.69 0.70
N ASN A 171 11.42 2.28 -0.42
CA ASN A 171 11.31 3.71 -0.71
C ASN A 171 9.90 4.19 -1.10
N GLY A 172 8.89 3.39 -0.83
CA GLY A 172 7.46 3.60 -1.02
C GLY A 172 6.68 2.71 -0.07
N ASP A 173 5.67 1.99 -0.60
CA ASP A 173 4.81 1.08 0.17
C ASP A 173 5.42 -0.31 0.32
N GLY A 174 5.00 -1.04 1.34
CA GLY A 174 5.45 -2.42 1.56
C GLY A 174 4.79 -3.41 0.61
N ILE A 175 3.53 -3.75 0.81
CA ILE A 175 2.79 -4.67 -0.06
C ILE A 175 1.56 -3.94 -0.62
N GLY A 176 1.52 -3.77 -1.93
CA GLY A 176 0.46 -3.07 -2.62
C GLY A 176 -0.09 -3.84 -3.83
N PHE A 177 -1.37 -3.68 -4.10
CA PHE A 177 -2.00 -4.23 -5.29
C PHE A 177 -3.14 -3.32 -5.77
N GLN A 178 -3.27 -3.19 -7.08
CA GLN A 178 -4.20 -2.28 -7.74
C GLN A 178 -5.03 -3.06 -8.78
N GLN A 179 -6.33 -2.77 -8.88
CA GLN A 179 -7.26 -3.39 -9.84
C GLN A 179 -7.16 -4.93 -9.83
N SER A 180 -6.97 -5.52 -8.65
CA SER A 180 -6.69 -6.94 -8.47
C SER A 180 -7.73 -7.56 -7.55
N ASN A 181 -8.41 -8.61 -8.00
CA ASN A 181 -9.48 -9.25 -7.24
C ASN A 181 -8.99 -10.56 -6.59
N ASP A 182 -9.61 -10.91 -5.46
CA ASP A 182 -9.33 -12.15 -4.74
C ASP A 182 -7.86 -12.33 -4.34
N VAL A 183 -7.17 -11.20 -4.08
CA VAL A 183 -5.78 -11.23 -3.59
C VAL A 183 -5.78 -11.59 -2.11
N VAL A 184 -4.95 -12.56 -1.73
CA VAL A 184 -4.75 -12.98 -0.35
C VAL A 184 -3.34 -12.61 0.10
N VAL A 185 -3.24 -11.82 1.19
CA VAL A 185 -1.99 -11.52 1.89
C VAL A 185 -2.09 -12.12 3.29
N GLU A 186 -1.21 -13.06 3.61
CA GLU A 186 -1.34 -13.87 4.81
C GLU A 186 0.02 -14.08 5.49
N ASP A 187 0.04 -13.99 6.83
CA ASP A 187 1.24 -14.20 7.64
C ASP A 187 2.45 -13.35 7.20
N CYS A 188 2.19 -12.14 6.68
CA CYS A 188 3.22 -11.23 6.16
C CYS A 188 3.57 -10.13 7.15
N VAL A 189 4.80 -9.64 7.05
CA VAL A 189 5.27 -8.46 7.78
C VAL A 189 5.62 -7.35 6.79
N SER A 190 5.06 -6.15 7.02
CA SER A 190 5.39 -4.94 6.27
C SER A 190 5.89 -3.88 7.23
N GLU A 191 7.20 -3.60 7.22
CA GLU A 191 7.81 -2.77 8.24
C GLU A 191 8.85 -1.78 7.71
N ASP A 192 8.96 -0.64 8.41
CA ASP A 192 9.99 0.38 8.15
C ASP A 192 9.99 0.93 6.71
N ASN A 193 8.87 0.80 5.97
CA ASN A 193 8.71 1.34 4.63
C ASN A 193 8.49 2.85 4.67
N ALA A 194 8.82 3.55 3.59
CA ALA A 194 8.77 5.01 3.56
C ALA A 194 7.34 5.56 3.64
N VAL A 195 6.34 4.82 3.17
CA VAL A 195 4.94 5.28 3.12
C VAL A 195 4.01 4.26 3.80
N LEU A 196 3.34 3.39 3.09
CA LEU A 196 2.30 2.50 3.62
C LEU A 196 2.82 1.10 3.96
N GLY A 197 2.16 0.45 4.90
CA GLY A 197 2.40 -0.97 5.18
C GLY A 197 1.73 -1.85 4.13
N PHE A 198 0.40 -1.90 4.13
CA PHE A 198 -0.42 -2.62 3.15
C PHE A 198 -1.29 -1.64 2.38
N HIS A 199 -1.32 -1.78 1.05
CA HIS A 199 -2.02 -0.88 0.15
C HIS A 199 -2.90 -1.64 -0.86
N PRO A 200 -4.03 -2.25 -0.43
CA PRO A 200 -5.06 -2.67 -1.35
C PRO A 200 -5.71 -1.44 -1.98
N GLY A 201 -5.83 -1.40 -3.32
CA GLY A 201 -6.30 -0.17 -3.95
C GLY A 201 -6.89 -0.29 -5.33
N SER A 202 -7.33 0.84 -5.80
CA SER A 202 -7.87 1.18 -7.12
C SER A 202 -8.84 0.17 -7.73
N GLY A 203 -9.92 -0.15 -6.97
CA GLY A 203 -11.00 -1.00 -7.49
C GLY A 203 -10.79 -2.49 -7.26
N SER A 204 -9.83 -2.87 -6.42
CA SER A 204 -9.65 -4.27 -6.01
C SER A 204 -10.87 -4.77 -5.24
N GLN A 205 -11.36 -5.94 -5.59
CA GLN A 205 -12.52 -6.58 -4.98
C GLN A 205 -12.12 -7.83 -4.21
N GLN A 206 -12.80 -8.08 -3.09
CA GLN A 206 -12.65 -9.28 -2.27
C GLN A 206 -11.20 -9.56 -1.80
N PRO A 207 -10.40 -8.52 -1.47
CA PRO A 207 -9.07 -8.77 -0.91
C PRO A 207 -9.18 -9.39 0.48
N THR A 208 -8.23 -10.26 0.82
CA THR A 208 -8.05 -10.76 2.19
C THR A 208 -6.66 -10.39 2.67
N VAL A 209 -6.58 -9.66 3.81
CA VAL A 209 -5.32 -9.42 4.52
C VAL A 209 -5.51 -9.96 5.94
N ARG A 210 -4.76 -11.00 6.28
CA ARG A 210 -4.96 -11.67 7.57
C ARG A 210 -3.66 -12.14 8.22
N ARG A 211 -3.64 -12.08 9.55
CA ARG A 211 -2.49 -12.45 10.41
C ARG A 211 -1.20 -11.76 10.01
N CYS A 212 -1.35 -10.51 9.54
CA CYS A 212 -0.26 -9.69 9.07
C CYS A 212 0.15 -8.64 10.11
N VAL A 213 1.38 -8.17 10.01
CA VAL A 213 1.92 -7.10 10.83
C VAL A 213 2.33 -5.92 9.95
N ALA A 214 1.78 -4.73 10.20
CA ALA A 214 2.27 -3.48 9.63
C ALA A 214 2.82 -2.59 10.75
N ARG A 215 4.12 -2.32 10.73
CA ARG A 215 4.71 -1.53 11.81
C ARG A 215 5.81 -0.59 11.34
N ARG A 216 5.89 0.57 12.02
CA ARG A 216 6.92 1.60 11.78
C ARG A 216 7.02 2.05 10.32
N ASN A 217 5.91 1.97 9.57
CA ASN A 217 5.83 2.55 8.23
C ASN A 217 5.66 4.07 8.35
N GLY A 218 6.10 4.81 7.35
CA GLY A 218 6.12 6.28 7.40
C GLY A 218 4.74 6.93 7.40
N SER A 219 3.72 6.24 6.92
CA SER A 219 2.32 6.68 6.93
C SER A 219 1.44 5.62 7.61
N ASP A 220 0.49 5.00 6.91
CA ASP A 220 -0.52 4.13 7.49
C ASP A 220 -0.10 2.65 7.51
N GLY A 221 -0.62 1.91 8.47
CA GLY A 221 -0.42 0.47 8.54
C GLY A 221 -1.17 -0.25 7.42
N LEU A 222 -2.46 0.00 7.30
CA LEU A 222 -3.35 -0.52 6.25
C LEU A 222 -4.13 0.66 5.64
N PHE A 223 -3.95 0.90 4.36
CA PHE A 223 -4.59 1.97 3.61
C PHE A 223 -5.42 1.41 2.46
N LEU A 224 -6.73 1.55 2.52
CA LEU A 224 -7.61 1.24 1.40
C LEU A 224 -7.63 2.42 0.44
N CYS A 225 -7.32 2.16 -0.84
CA CYS A 225 -7.20 3.23 -1.83
C CYS A 225 -8.17 3.04 -2.99
N TRP A 226 -9.30 3.73 -2.92
CA TRP A 226 -10.28 3.88 -3.98
C TRP A 226 -11.00 2.59 -4.40
N ARG A 227 -12.25 2.44 -3.94
CA ARG A 227 -13.20 1.41 -4.38
C ARG A 227 -12.79 -0.03 -4.02
N VAL A 228 -12.10 -0.20 -2.90
CA VAL A 228 -11.86 -1.53 -2.33
C VAL A 228 -13.16 -2.01 -1.68
N ARG A 229 -13.69 -3.15 -2.12
CA ARG A 229 -14.97 -3.65 -1.64
C ARG A 229 -14.94 -5.14 -1.34
N HIS A 230 -15.85 -5.52 -0.43
CA HIS A 230 -16.05 -6.91 -0.02
C HIS A 230 -14.78 -7.57 0.53
N GLY A 231 -13.86 -6.75 1.04
CA GLY A 231 -12.59 -7.18 1.62
C GLY A 231 -12.76 -7.77 3.02
N LEU A 232 -11.88 -8.70 3.37
CA LEU A 232 -11.72 -9.26 4.69
C LEU A 232 -10.36 -8.88 5.26
N PHE A 233 -10.37 -8.13 6.36
CA PHE A 233 -9.17 -7.69 7.08
C PHE A 233 -9.25 -8.24 8.50
N GLU A 234 -8.47 -9.27 8.81
CA GLU A 234 -8.63 -9.96 10.09
C GLU A 234 -7.32 -10.38 10.77
N ASP A 235 -7.34 -10.37 12.10
CA ASP A 235 -6.23 -10.82 12.92
C ASP A 235 -4.89 -10.09 12.64
N ASN A 236 -4.95 -8.81 12.19
CA ASN A 236 -3.77 -8.02 11.86
C ASN A 236 -3.31 -7.18 13.05
N LEU A 237 -1.99 -6.97 13.15
CA LEU A 237 -1.37 -6.01 14.07
C LEU A 237 -0.85 -4.80 13.28
N LEU A 238 -1.37 -3.61 13.61
CA LEU A 238 -1.06 -2.35 12.94
C LEU A 238 -0.52 -1.37 13.99
N GLU A 239 0.81 -1.33 14.15
CA GLU A 239 1.41 -0.63 15.28
C GLU A 239 2.51 0.35 14.92
N SER A 240 2.59 1.45 15.67
CA SER A 240 3.68 2.42 15.59
C SER A 240 3.90 3.00 14.19
N ASN A 241 2.85 3.09 13.36
CA ASN A 241 2.94 3.70 12.03
C ASN A 241 2.90 5.24 12.13
N GLY A 242 3.42 5.90 11.11
CA GLY A 242 3.62 7.35 11.08
C GLY A 242 2.34 8.18 11.04
N GLN A 243 1.21 7.59 10.68
CA GLN A 243 -0.09 8.22 10.71
C GLN A 243 -1.13 7.29 11.35
N TYR A 244 -1.92 6.58 10.57
CA TYR A 244 -3.05 5.79 11.05
C TYR A 244 -2.74 4.29 11.09
N GLY A 245 -3.42 3.56 11.96
CA GLY A 245 -3.40 2.10 11.89
C GLY A 245 -4.15 1.61 10.66
N ILE A 246 -5.42 2.02 10.49
CA ILE A 246 -6.26 1.73 9.34
C ILE A 246 -6.82 3.05 8.80
N SER A 247 -6.73 3.26 7.49
CA SER A 247 -7.30 4.43 6.79
C SER A 247 -8.22 3.98 5.66
N ILE A 248 -9.46 4.48 5.65
CA ILE A 248 -10.54 4.09 4.74
C ILE A 248 -11.14 5.35 4.11
N GLY A 249 -11.46 5.33 2.82
CA GLY A 249 -12.10 6.46 2.14
C GLY A 249 -12.54 6.08 0.74
N HIS A 250 -12.81 7.03 -0.07
CA HIS A 250 -13.01 7.00 -1.52
C HIS A 250 -13.73 5.75 -2.08
N LYS A 251 -14.98 5.50 -1.62
CA LYS A 251 -15.84 4.36 -2.01
C LYS A 251 -15.33 2.98 -1.54
N ASP A 252 -14.48 2.93 -0.52
CA ASP A 252 -14.03 1.68 0.09
C ASP A 252 -15.16 1.13 0.99
N SER A 253 -16.08 0.41 0.42
CA SER A 253 -17.35 0.05 1.06
C SER A 253 -17.55 -1.45 1.19
N ASP A 254 -18.48 -1.85 2.09
CA ASP A 254 -18.89 -3.25 2.24
C ASP A 254 -17.76 -4.19 2.70
N ASN A 255 -16.75 -3.65 3.44
CA ASN A 255 -15.63 -4.43 3.96
C ASN A 255 -15.86 -4.87 5.41
N LEU A 256 -15.29 -6.01 5.78
CA LEU A 256 -15.27 -6.54 7.13
C LEU A 256 -13.88 -6.46 7.75
N PHE A 257 -13.79 -5.78 8.89
CA PHE A 257 -12.59 -5.70 9.73
C PHE A 257 -12.88 -6.42 11.04
N ARG A 258 -12.15 -7.48 11.35
CA ARG A 258 -12.38 -8.21 12.60
C ARG A 258 -11.11 -8.68 13.28
N ARG A 259 -11.09 -8.61 14.60
CA ARG A 259 -9.99 -9.05 15.47
C ARG A 259 -8.64 -8.41 15.11
N ASN A 260 -8.66 -7.20 14.54
CA ASN A 260 -7.44 -6.44 14.30
C ASN A 260 -7.04 -5.68 15.58
N THR A 261 -5.75 -5.50 15.78
CA THR A 261 -5.19 -4.62 16.81
C THR A 261 -4.50 -3.45 16.14
N SER A 262 -4.97 -2.24 16.43
CA SER A 262 -4.37 -0.99 15.97
C SER A 262 -3.88 -0.19 17.18
N ARG A 263 -2.56 -0.01 17.30
CA ARG A 263 -2.00 0.62 18.49
C ARG A 263 -0.77 1.47 18.24
N LEU A 264 -0.56 2.45 19.12
CA LEU A 264 0.64 3.29 19.15
C LEU A 264 0.94 3.99 17.82
N ASN A 265 -0.05 4.14 16.93
CA ASN A 265 0.09 4.90 15.70
C ASN A 265 0.09 6.41 16.03
N LYS A 266 0.77 7.23 15.23
CA LYS A 266 0.93 8.66 15.55
C LYS A 266 -0.36 9.47 15.46
N GLN A 267 -1.35 8.97 14.74
CA GLN A 267 -2.69 9.52 14.64
C GLN A 267 -3.71 8.50 15.17
N SER A 268 -4.88 8.38 14.56
CA SER A 268 -5.93 7.46 15.02
C SER A 268 -5.62 5.99 14.70
N GLY A 269 -6.17 5.10 15.49
CA GLY A 269 -6.14 3.66 15.22
C GLY A 269 -6.95 3.31 13.98
N LEU A 270 -8.15 3.90 13.85
CA LEU A 270 -9.00 3.81 12.66
C LEU A 270 -9.39 5.22 12.22
N PHE A 271 -9.26 5.48 10.93
CA PHE A 271 -9.56 6.77 10.33
C PHE A 271 -10.39 6.66 9.06
N PHE A 272 -11.51 7.37 9.01
CA PHE A 272 -12.31 7.59 7.80
C PHE A 272 -11.95 8.95 7.20
N ARG A 273 -11.52 8.94 5.94
CA ARG A 273 -11.17 10.18 5.21
C ARG A 273 -12.40 11.04 4.94
N ASN A 274 -12.22 12.35 4.88
CA ASN A 274 -13.27 13.31 4.63
C ASN A 274 -13.70 13.28 3.16
N GLU A 275 -14.75 12.52 2.86
CA GLU A 275 -15.29 12.33 1.52
C GLU A 275 -16.76 12.75 1.46
N THR A 276 -17.19 13.26 0.30
CA THR A 276 -18.60 13.57 0.05
C THR A 276 -19.42 12.28 -0.15
N LEU A 277 -20.74 12.37 -0.02
CA LEU A 277 -21.67 11.23 -0.04
C LEU A 277 -21.41 10.26 -1.22
N GLY A 278 -21.20 10.76 -2.42
CA GLY A 278 -20.95 9.94 -3.60
C GLY A 278 -19.56 9.26 -3.62
N MET A 279 -18.65 9.71 -2.75
CA MET A 279 -17.27 9.23 -2.66
C MET A 279 -16.96 8.57 -1.33
N ALA A 280 -17.83 8.68 -0.34
CA ALA A 280 -17.60 8.19 1.01
C ALA A 280 -17.64 6.64 1.08
N PRO A 281 -16.96 6.06 2.08
CA PRO A 281 -16.88 4.62 2.32
C PRO A 281 -18.05 4.16 3.20
N HIS A 282 -19.07 3.55 2.61
CA HIS A 282 -20.28 3.13 3.30
C HIS A 282 -20.28 1.67 3.73
N ARG A 283 -21.11 1.30 4.71
CA ARG A 283 -21.47 -0.08 5.10
C ARG A 283 -20.26 -0.96 5.46
N ASN A 284 -19.23 -0.34 6.02
CA ASN A 284 -18.10 -1.09 6.58
C ASN A 284 -18.46 -1.60 7.99
N ARG A 285 -18.00 -2.79 8.32
CA ARG A 285 -18.28 -3.47 9.57
C ARG A 285 -17.01 -3.79 10.33
N PHE A 286 -17.01 -3.49 11.64
CA PHE A 286 -15.88 -3.65 12.56
C PHE A 286 -16.30 -4.54 13.73
N GLU A 287 -15.69 -5.71 13.87
CA GLU A 287 -16.02 -6.70 14.89
C GLU A 287 -14.82 -7.12 15.72
N ASP A 288 -14.94 -7.12 17.04
CA ASP A 288 -13.93 -7.63 17.96
C ASP A 288 -12.52 -7.01 17.75
N ASN A 289 -12.41 -5.79 17.19
CA ASN A 289 -11.13 -5.13 17.01
C ASN A 289 -10.68 -4.41 18.29
N THR A 290 -9.38 -4.20 18.43
CA THR A 290 -8.79 -3.39 19.50
C THR A 290 -8.14 -2.15 18.90
N SER A 291 -8.52 -0.96 19.40
CA SER A 291 -7.82 0.31 19.14
C SER A 291 -7.26 0.82 20.46
N GLU A 292 -5.93 1.02 20.52
CA GLU A 292 -5.27 1.23 21.82
C GLU A 292 -4.10 2.22 21.75
N ASN A 293 -4.18 3.29 22.57
CA ASN A 293 -3.07 4.23 22.81
C ASN A 293 -2.53 4.89 21.53
N ASN A 294 -3.41 5.22 20.59
CA ASN A 294 -3.04 5.93 19.37
C ASN A 294 -2.96 7.44 19.62
N GLY A 295 -2.22 8.18 18.82
CA GLY A 295 -1.89 9.59 19.04
C GLY A 295 -3.06 10.58 18.88
N GLY A 296 -4.09 10.24 18.10
CA GLY A 296 -5.34 10.97 17.94
C GLY A 296 -6.51 10.28 18.63
N ALA A 297 -7.75 10.60 18.26
CA ALA A 297 -8.91 9.80 18.66
C ALA A 297 -8.68 8.33 18.24
N GLU A 298 -9.07 7.38 19.10
CA GLU A 298 -8.86 5.97 18.79
C GLU A 298 -9.57 5.57 17.48
N ILE A 299 -10.79 6.04 17.30
CA ILE A 299 -11.55 5.96 16.05
C ILE A 299 -11.99 7.36 15.66
N ARG A 300 -11.67 7.79 14.45
CA ARG A 300 -12.10 9.08 13.91
C ARG A 300 -12.88 8.89 12.61
N ILE A 301 -14.12 9.34 12.61
CA ILE A 301 -15.06 9.20 11.50
C ILE A 301 -15.36 10.58 10.93
N ARG A 302 -15.10 10.76 9.63
CA ARG A 302 -15.27 12.02 8.91
C ARG A 302 -16.02 11.83 7.59
N GLY A 303 -16.51 12.95 7.06
CA GLY A 303 -17.18 12.98 5.76
C GLY A 303 -18.60 12.43 5.81
N GLU A 304 -19.24 12.32 4.66
CA GLU A 304 -20.63 11.92 4.53
C GLU A 304 -20.79 10.39 4.46
N VAL A 305 -20.07 9.67 5.35
CA VAL A 305 -20.10 8.21 5.43
C VAL A 305 -21.38 7.72 6.13
N ASN A 306 -21.97 6.61 5.65
CA ASN A 306 -23.20 6.05 6.18
C ASN A 306 -23.09 4.56 6.51
N ASP A 307 -23.98 4.12 7.42
CA ASP A 307 -24.21 2.71 7.74
C ASP A 307 -22.98 1.97 8.23
N LEU A 308 -22.20 2.63 9.08
CA LEU A 308 -21.06 1.97 9.76
C LEU A 308 -21.57 1.14 10.93
N THR A 309 -20.98 -0.03 11.14
CA THR A 309 -21.33 -0.92 12.25
C THR A 309 -20.08 -1.30 13.05
N PHE A 310 -20.12 -1.06 14.36
CA PHE A 310 -19.05 -1.43 15.30
C PHE A 310 -19.64 -2.35 16.37
N VAL A 311 -19.14 -3.59 16.44
CA VAL A 311 -19.65 -4.63 17.35
C VAL A 311 -18.51 -5.19 18.18
N LYS A 312 -18.66 -5.18 19.51
CA LYS A 312 -17.73 -5.80 20.47
C LYS A 312 -16.27 -5.36 20.34
N ASN A 313 -16.03 -4.13 19.85
CA ASN A 313 -14.67 -3.62 19.80
C ASN A 313 -14.21 -3.15 21.18
N MET A 314 -12.90 -3.28 21.44
CA MET A 314 -12.22 -2.70 22.60
C MET A 314 -11.52 -1.41 22.15
N ILE A 315 -11.89 -0.30 22.75
CA ILE A 315 -11.36 1.04 22.45
C ILE A 315 -10.83 1.61 23.76
N ARG A 316 -9.51 1.72 23.90
CA ARG A 316 -8.94 2.20 25.15
C ARG A 316 -7.74 3.13 24.97
N ASP A 317 -7.60 4.07 25.91
CA ASP A 317 -6.44 4.93 26.02
C ASP A 317 -6.04 5.09 27.48
N THR A 318 -4.89 4.57 27.83
CA THR A 318 -4.34 4.54 29.18
C THR A 318 -3.23 5.57 29.39
N ARG A 319 -2.98 6.46 28.44
CA ARG A 319 -1.95 7.51 28.52
C ARG A 319 -2.36 8.60 29.53
N GLU A 320 -1.39 9.37 30.01
CA GLU A 320 -1.64 10.49 30.95
C GLU A 320 -2.56 11.55 30.35
N GLU A 321 -2.38 11.85 29.05
CA GLU A 321 -3.24 12.73 28.27
C GLU A 321 -4.02 11.88 27.24
N PRO A 322 -5.09 11.20 27.69
CA PRO A 322 -5.84 10.29 26.83
C PRO A 322 -6.66 11.06 25.80
N SER A 323 -6.75 10.50 24.62
CA SER A 323 -7.57 11.03 23.54
C SER A 323 -9.05 10.61 23.67
N VAL A 324 -9.88 11.08 22.73
CA VAL A 324 -11.26 10.65 22.58
C VAL A 324 -11.29 9.18 22.08
N GLY A 325 -12.22 8.39 22.59
CA GLY A 325 -12.44 7.02 22.12
C GLY A 325 -12.95 7.00 20.69
N ILE A 326 -14.15 7.54 20.45
CA ILE A 326 -14.74 7.67 19.11
C ILE A 326 -15.08 9.14 18.87
N LEU A 327 -14.51 9.74 17.83
CA LEU A 327 -14.87 11.06 17.33
C LEU A 327 -15.70 10.92 16.06
N ILE A 328 -16.94 11.43 16.08
CA ILE A 328 -17.89 11.43 14.95
C ILE A 328 -18.09 12.89 14.53
N GLU A 329 -17.57 13.25 13.35
CA GLU A 329 -17.68 14.62 12.83
C GLU A 329 -19.07 14.92 12.24
N GLU A 330 -19.37 16.20 12.07
CA GLU A 330 -20.72 16.75 11.82
C GLU A 330 -21.52 16.15 10.63
N HIS A 331 -20.85 15.73 9.58
CA HIS A 331 -21.51 15.25 8.35
C HIS A 331 -21.67 13.72 8.25
N VAL A 332 -21.25 13.02 9.29
CA VAL A 332 -21.32 11.56 9.34
C VAL A 332 -22.77 11.11 9.51
N GLY A 333 -23.23 10.19 8.67
CA GLY A 333 -24.56 9.60 8.76
C GLY A 333 -24.67 8.49 9.84
N PRO A 334 -25.57 7.52 9.71
CA PRO A 334 -25.80 6.49 10.70
C PRO A 334 -24.54 5.69 11.07
N VAL A 335 -24.28 5.60 12.38
CA VAL A 335 -23.24 4.75 12.99
C VAL A 335 -23.89 3.87 14.05
N HIS A 336 -23.78 2.56 13.89
CA HIS A 336 -24.35 1.57 14.81
C HIS A 336 -23.26 1.05 15.75
N LEU A 337 -23.43 1.28 17.06
CA LEU A 337 -22.52 0.86 18.11
C LEU A 337 -23.18 -0.22 18.96
N GLU A 338 -22.62 -1.44 18.99
CA GLU A 338 -23.19 -2.56 19.72
C GLU A 338 -22.13 -3.25 20.60
N ASN A 339 -22.37 -3.27 21.91
CA ASN A 339 -21.52 -3.97 22.90
C ASN A 339 -20.02 -3.63 22.85
N ASN A 340 -19.66 -2.41 22.42
CA ASN A 340 -18.25 -1.96 22.43
C ASN A 340 -17.85 -1.57 23.85
N ALA A 341 -16.64 -1.95 24.27
CA ALA A 341 -16.01 -1.48 25.50
C ALA A 341 -15.15 -0.26 25.19
N ILE A 342 -15.48 0.90 25.78
CA ILE A 342 -14.76 2.16 25.55
C ILE A 342 -14.18 2.62 26.88
N GLU A 343 -12.87 2.51 27.03
CA GLU A 343 -12.09 2.83 28.24
C GLU A 343 -11.18 4.02 27.98
N THR A 344 -11.79 5.19 27.75
CA THR A 344 -11.13 6.47 27.50
C THR A 344 -11.73 7.54 28.38
N LYS A 345 -11.04 8.67 28.61
CA LYS A 345 -11.54 9.77 29.41
C LYS A 345 -12.81 10.39 28.83
N GLN A 346 -12.83 10.60 27.52
CA GLN A 346 -14.00 10.98 26.75
C GLN A 346 -14.34 9.81 25.82
N GLN A 347 -15.44 9.11 26.11
CA GLN A 347 -15.77 7.89 25.40
C GLN A 347 -16.16 8.16 23.94
N ILE A 348 -17.13 9.06 23.75
CA ILE A 348 -17.64 9.43 22.43
C ILE A 348 -17.75 10.95 22.38
N GLU A 349 -17.25 11.54 21.33
CA GLU A 349 -17.50 12.92 20.92
C GLU A 349 -18.28 12.89 19.62
N ASP A 350 -19.54 13.32 19.66
CA ASP A 350 -20.45 13.33 18.52
C ASP A 350 -20.79 14.78 18.19
N GLU A 351 -20.23 15.25 17.07
CA GLU A 351 -20.40 16.64 16.61
C GLU A 351 -21.62 16.82 15.70
N ARG A 352 -22.37 15.74 15.42
CA ARG A 352 -23.57 15.80 14.59
C ARG A 352 -24.67 16.61 15.24
N THR A 353 -25.37 17.42 14.48
CA THR A 353 -26.58 18.12 14.95
C THR A 353 -27.73 17.15 15.13
N ALA A 354 -28.69 17.49 16.01
CA ALA A 354 -29.83 16.63 16.36
C ALA A 354 -30.70 16.18 15.17
N ASP A 355 -30.55 16.78 14.01
CA ASP A 355 -31.34 16.49 12.80
C ASP A 355 -30.81 15.28 11.99
N HIS A 356 -29.66 14.70 12.41
CA HIS A 356 -29.04 13.54 11.73
C HIS A 356 -28.98 12.26 12.59
N ASN A 357 -29.71 12.23 13.73
CA ASN A 357 -29.79 11.07 14.64
C ASN A 357 -30.97 10.16 14.32
#